data_2735b5ceefb55c4f576f398869340a62
#
_entry.id   2735b5ceefb55c4f576f398869340a62
#
_cell.length_a   1.000
_cell.length_b   1.000
_cell.length_c   1.000
_cell.angle_alpha   90.00
_cell.angle_beta   90.00
_cell.angle_gamma   90.00
#
_symmetry.space_group_name_H-M   'P 1'
#
loop_
_entity.id
_entity.type
_entity.pdbx_description
1 polymer ?
#
loop_
_entity_poly.entity_id
_entity_poly.type
_entity_poly.pdbx_seq_one_letter_code
_entity_poly.pdbx_strand_id
1 'polypeptide(L)'
;VTPNQIKLFKPLIFALILTVGFQLAAEAQTDANKQSHKHTLTGVWDISIESDRGDRAGTLVFKNSGSQYTGKYVGTESGNERELTNITIKGDTVAFGFEVEREGQTIEFEFDARLSGQQLKGTWRVFMNEAEAATGAVVGVRQLSLNDFRGYKSKEIGPGWSMKDGILHFDGNKCGDLVTKQEFGDFILEFDWKISEAGNSGVMYRVSLGDKQPYKSGPEYQVLDDDKHKDGKLESHRAGALYALYVPNNKTLKPVGEWNSSKIVLKGNSVQHWLNGKMVVEAEIGSTDWNEKVNASKFKTWEKFGKNSKGHLCFQDHGDPVWYRNITIKSLD
;
A
#
# COMPACT_ATOMS: atom_id res chain seq x y z
N VAL A 1 54.13 59.66 33.43
CA VAL A 1 53.49 58.54 34.12
C VAL A 1 52.27 58.18 33.35
N THR A 2 52.38 57.12 32.49
CA THR A 2 51.29 56.54 31.68
C THR A 2 50.66 55.38 32.40
N PRO A 3 49.33 55.19 32.35
CA PRO A 3 48.69 53.95 32.79
C PRO A 3 48.39 53.03 31.63
N ASN A 4 48.55 51.77 31.90
CA ASN A 4 48.38 50.53 31.14
C ASN A 4 47.09 50.38 30.38
N GLN A 5 47.25 49.85 29.18
CA GLN A 5 46.21 49.18 28.34
C GLN A 5 45.94 47.75 28.85
N ILE A 6 44.74 47.48 29.30
CA ILE A 6 44.23 46.12 29.48
C ILE A 6 43.43 45.72 28.25
N LYS A 7 43.96 44.77 27.46
CA LYS A 7 43.24 44.14 26.35
C LYS A 7 42.21 43.16 26.90
N LEU A 8 40.94 43.45 26.66
CA LEU A 8 39.85 42.48 26.80
C LEU A 8 39.88 41.50 25.63
N PHE A 9 40.24 40.24 25.91
CA PHE A 9 40.00 39.11 25.03
C PHE A 9 38.93 38.21 25.66
N LYS A 10 37.87 37.97 24.93
CA LYS A 10 36.82 36.93 24.91
C LYS A 10 35.40 37.54 24.84
N PRO A 11 34.52 37.06 23.92
CA PRO A 11 34.13 35.66 23.79
C PRO A 11 33.90 35.26 22.35
N LEU A 12 34.72 34.40 21.79
CA LEU A 12 34.46 33.78 20.46
C LEU A 12 34.33 32.23 20.49
N ILE A 13 34.43 31.61 21.67
CA ILE A 13 34.43 30.15 21.79
C ILE A 13 33.03 29.57 22.10
N PHE A 14 32.09 30.36 22.64
CA PHE A 14 30.79 29.87 23.03
C PHE A 14 29.77 29.75 21.82
N ALA A 15 29.99 30.50 20.75
CA ALA A 15 29.09 30.45 19.59
C ALA A 15 29.36 29.22 18.68
N LEU A 16 30.57 28.70 18.66
CA LEU A 16 30.95 27.58 17.81
C LEU A 16 30.47 26.22 18.33
N ILE A 17 30.35 26.07 19.65
CA ILE A 17 29.91 24.82 20.28
C ILE A 17 28.39 24.65 20.16
N LEU A 18 27.61 25.73 20.16
CA LEU A 18 26.15 25.66 19.98
C LEU A 18 25.75 25.35 18.56
N THR A 19 26.47 25.83 17.53
CA THR A 19 26.15 25.54 16.12
C THR A 19 26.50 24.12 15.72
N VAL A 20 27.59 23.54 16.21
CA VAL A 20 27.99 22.15 15.97
C VAL A 20 27.02 21.19 16.69
N GLY A 21 26.58 21.54 17.92
CA GLY A 21 25.59 20.76 18.66
C GLY A 21 24.21 20.72 17.98
N PHE A 22 23.77 21.82 17.35
CA PHE A 22 22.52 21.86 16.60
C PHE A 22 22.60 21.13 15.25
N GLN A 23 23.73 21.17 14.56
CA GLN A 23 23.92 20.40 13.34
C GLN A 23 23.99 18.90 13.60
N LEU A 24 24.72 18.45 14.63
CA LEU A 24 24.76 17.04 15.02
C LEU A 24 23.41 16.52 15.52
N ALA A 25 22.61 17.34 16.19
CA ALA A 25 21.26 16.98 16.62
C ALA A 25 20.29 16.94 15.43
N ALA A 26 20.44 17.81 14.44
CA ALA A 26 19.63 17.80 13.21
C ALA A 26 20.00 16.62 12.30
N GLU A 27 21.27 16.28 12.17
CA GLU A 27 21.72 15.08 11.43
C GLU A 27 21.29 13.78 12.14
N ALA A 28 21.40 13.71 13.47
CA ALA A 28 20.90 12.57 14.25
C ALA A 28 19.37 12.43 14.17
N GLN A 29 18.63 13.53 14.06
CA GLN A 29 17.19 13.52 13.92
C GLN A 29 16.75 13.18 12.50
N THR A 30 17.53 13.54 11.47
CA THR A 30 17.33 13.09 10.08
C THR A 30 17.67 11.62 9.90
N ASP A 31 18.70 11.10 10.57
CA ASP A 31 19.04 9.67 10.55
C ASP A 31 18.06 8.83 11.39
N ALA A 32 17.55 9.32 12.51
CA ALA A 32 16.50 8.66 13.28
C ALA A 32 15.17 8.58 12.49
N ASN A 33 14.84 9.61 11.71
CA ASN A 33 13.67 9.59 10.82
C ASN A 33 13.89 8.69 9.56
N LYS A 34 15.13 8.49 9.11
CA LYS A 34 15.47 7.51 8.07
C LYS A 34 15.46 6.07 8.58
N GLN A 35 15.63 5.84 9.90
CA GLN A 35 15.68 4.51 10.50
C GLN A 35 14.31 3.90 10.81
N SER A 36 13.17 4.61 10.63
CA SER A 36 11.84 4.12 11.06
C SER A 36 11.08 3.28 10.03
N HIS A 37 11.58 3.12 8.80
CA HIS A 37 10.98 2.20 7.83
C HIS A 37 11.88 0.97 7.63
N LYS A 38 11.91 0.10 8.64
CA LYS A 38 12.48 -1.24 8.47
C LYS A 38 11.65 -1.95 7.40
N HIS A 39 12.18 -1.99 6.17
CA HIS A 39 11.57 -2.77 5.09
C HIS A 39 11.43 -4.21 5.58
N THR A 40 10.23 -4.74 5.61
CA THR A 40 10.02 -6.14 6.01
C THR A 40 9.89 -7.00 4.77
N LEU A 41 10.75 -8.00 4.66
CA LEU A 41 10.62 -9.02 3.64
C LEU A 41 9.46 -9.98 3.95
N THR A 42 9.13 -10.16 5.23
CA THR A 42 8.07 -11.08 5.68
C THR A 42 6.72 -10.73 5.05
N GLY A 43 6.03 -11.74 4.56
CA GLY A 43 4.70 -11.61 3.97
C GLY A 43 4.58 -12.29 2.62
N VAL A 44 3.48 -12.02 1.95
CA VAL A 44 3.15 -12.51 0.60
C VAL A 44 3.48 -11.42 -0.40
N TRP A 45 4.16 -11.81 -1.47
CA TRP A 45 4.60 -10.92 -2.55
C TRP A 45 4.07 -11.44 -3.88
N ASP A 46 3.29 -10.63 -4.57
CA ASP A 46 2.93 -10.90 -5.96
C ASP A 46 4.09 -10.43 -6.83
N ILE A 47 4.65 -11.33 -7.64
CA ILE A 47 5.79 -11.03 -8.50
C ILE A 47 5.46 -11.21 -9.97
N SER A 48 6.08 -10.38 -10.81
CA SER A 48 6.19 -10.54 -12.24
C SER A 48 7.65 -10.75 -12.61
N ILE A 49 7.90 -11.78 -13.41
CA ILE A 49 9.21 -12.18 -13.90
C ILE A 49 9.20 -11.94 -15.41
N GLU A 50 9.97 -10.98 -15.88
CA GLU A 50 10.14 -10.72 -17.31
C GLU A 50 10.94 -11.84 -17.96
N SER A 51 10.49 -12.38 -19.09
CA SER A 51 11.22 -13.37 -19.86
C SER A 51 10.96 -13.23 -21.37
N ASP A 52 11.86 -13.75 -22.20
CA ASP A 52 11.74 -13.76 -23.67
C ASP A 52 10.49 -14.48 -24.18
N ARG A 53 9.86 -15.29 -23.33
CA ARG A 53 8.61 -16.03 -23.63
C ARG A 53 7.36 -15.35 -23.08
N GLY A 54 7.47 -14.07 -22.66
CA GLY A 54 6.43 -13.30 -21.98
C GLY A 54 6.57 -13.34 -20.47
N ASP A 55 5.97 -12.35 -19.82
CA ASP A 55 6.00 -12.19 -18.36
C ASP A 55 5.28 -13.36 -17.66
N ARG A 56 5.86 -13.81 -16.56
CA ARG A 56 5.30 -14.85 -15.72
C ARG A 56 4.95 -14.28 -14.35
N ALA A 57 3.75 -14.56 -13.91
CA ALA A 57 3.31 -14.21 -12.56
C ALA A 57 3.60 -15.35 -11.57
N GLY A 58 3.91 -14.98 -10.35
CA GLY A 58 4.12 -15.91 -9.24
C GLY A 58 3.90 -15.21 -7.91
N THR A 59 3.94 -16.00 -6.86
CA THR A 59 3.85 -15.52 -5.48
C THR A 59 5.05 -15.99 -4.69
N LEU A 60 5.69 -15.08 -3.97
CA LEU A 60 6.70 -15.40 -2.95
C LEU A 60 6.07 -15.27 -1.57
N VAL A 61 6.33 -16.23 -0.70
CA VAL A 61 5.90 -16.18 0.69
C VAL A 61 7.14 -16.23 1.55
N PHE A 62 7.42 -15.16 2.31
CA PHE A 62 8.53 -15.12 3.25
C PHE A 62 8.04 -15.16 4.70
N LYS A 63 8.67 -15.98 5.50
CA LYS A 63 8.47 -16.08 6.95
C LYS A 63 9.78 -15.78 7.67
N ASN A 64 9.68 -15.14 8.82
CA ASN A 64 10.84 -14.87 9.68
C ASN A 64 10.64 -15.60 11.02
N SER A 65 11.62 -16.41 11.40
CA SER A 65 11.69 -17.10 12.69
C SER A 65 12.90 -16.60 13.49
N GLY A 66 12.92 -15.31 13.81
CA GLY A 66 14.02 -14.67 14.55
C GLY A 66 15.17 -14.24 13.64
N SER A 67 16.25 -15.02 13.57
CA SER A 67 17.43 -14.71 12.77
C SER A 67 17.40 -15.28 11.35
N GLN A 68 16.45 -16.17 11.05
CA GLN A 68 16.40 -16.90 9.78
C GLN A 68 15.11 -16.60 9.02
N TYR A 69 15.25 -16.44 7.72
CA TYR A 69 14.14 -16.38 6.78
C TYR A 69 13.97 -17.75 6.12
N THR A 70 12.72 -18.16 6.00
CA THR A 70 12.29 -19.27 5.15
C THR A 70 11.26 -18.71 4.16
N GLY A 71 11.06 -19.38 3.05
CA GLY A 71 10.07 -18.94 2.09
C GLY A 71 9.80 -19.95 1.00
N LYS A 72 8.77 -19.69 0.22
CA LYS A 72 8.43 -20.47 -0.96
C LYS A 72 8.03 -19.60 -2.13
N TYR A 73 8.28 -20.10 -3.31
CA TYR A 73 7.74 -19.61 -4.56
C TYR A 73 6.54 -20.47 -4.99
N VAL A 74 5.49 -19.83 -5.49
CA VAL A 74 4.31 -20.50 -6.06
C VAL A 74 4.06 -19.92 -7.44
N GLY A 75 4.16 -20.75 -8.47
CA GLY A 75 3.85 -20.34 -9.85
C GLY A 75 2.35 -20.20 -10.03
N THR A 76 1.88 -19.06 -10.54
CA THR A 76 0.44 -18.75 -10.68
C THR A 76 -0.27 -19.70 -11.64
N GLU A 77 0.36 -20.03 -12.77
CA GLU A 77 -0.25 -20.92 -13.78
C GLU A 77 -0.17 -22.40 -13.42
N SER A 78 0.94 -22.83 -12.81
CA SER A 78 1.21 -24.23 -12.52
C SER A 78 0.74 -24.68 -11.15
N GLY A 79 0.59 -23.74 -10.19
CA GLY A 79 0.37 -24.01 -8.78
C GLY A 79 1.55 -24.74 -8.11
N ASN A 80 2.67 -24.92 -8.81
CA ASN A 80 3.82 -25.61 -8.28
C ASN A 80 4.49 -24.80 -7.17
N GLU A 81 4.69 -25.39 -6.01
CA GLU A 81 5.43 -24.79 -4.90
C GLU A 81 6.91 -25.20 -4.96
N ARG A 82 7.80 -24.28 -4.60
CA ARG A 82 9.25 -24.49 -4.47
C ARG A 82 9.71 -23.80 -3.20
N GLU A 83 10.43 -24.53 -2.34
CA GLU A 83 11.09 -23.92 -1.18
C GLU A 83 12.21 -23.00 -1.65
N LEU A 84 12.32 -21.84 -1.01
CA LEU A 84 13.41 -20.90 -1.30
C LEU A 84 14.69 -21.30 -0.57
N THR A 85 15.80 -21.20 -1.28
CA THR A 85 17.14 -21.46 -0.78
C THR A 85 17.94 -20.18 -0.68
N ASN A 86 19.04 -20.17 0.09
CA ASN A 86 20.03 -19.10 0.15
C ASN A 86 19.46 -17.69 0.43
N ILE A 87 18.40 -17.60 1.24
CA ILE A 87 17.77 -16.32 1.55
C ILE A 87 18.73 -15.47 2.39
N THR A 88 19.21 -14.36 1.83
CA THR A 88 20.08 -13.39 2.52
C THR A 88 19.53 -12.00 2.42
N ILE A 89 19.72 -11.20 3.49
CA ILE A 89 19.34 -9.79 3.54
C ILE A 89 20.52 -8.95 4.00
N LYS A 90 20.91 -7.96 3.23
CA LYS A 90 21.95 -6.98 3.56
C LYS A 90 21.43 -5.57 3.30
N GLY A 91 20.99 -4.88 4.37
CA GLY A 91 20.33 -3.60 4.25
C GLY A 91 18.98 -3.72 3.54
N ASP A 92 18.86 -3.09 2.39
CA ASP A 92 17.70 -3.15 1.50
C ASP A 92 17.81 -4.20 0.38
N THR A 93 18.96 -4.88 0.28
CA THR A 93 19.20 -5.92 -0.74
C THR A 93 18.80 -7.28 -0.18
N VAL A 94 18.09 -8.05 -0.99
CA VAL A 94 17.69 -9.44 -0.72
C VAL A 94 18.14 -10.33 -1.87
N ALA A 95 18.73 -11.48 -1.55
CA ALA A 95 19.02 -12.54 -2.50
C ALA A 95 18.35 -13.83 -2.03
N PHE A 96 17.87 -14.64 -2.95
CA PHE A 96 17.30 -15.96 -2.72
C PHE A 96 17.27 -16.77 -4.01
N GLY A 97 17.04 -18.07 -3.90
CA GLY A 97 16.94 -18.95 -5.06
C GLY A 97 15.98 -20.10 -4.83
N PHE A 98 15.83 -20.95 -5.81
CA PHE A 98 15.22 -22.28 -5.72
C PHE A 98 15.72 -23.17 -6.87
N GLU A 99 15.58 -24.47 -6.72
CA GLU A 99 16.01 -25.43 -7.71
C GLU A 99 14.81 -26.21 -8.27
N VAL A 100 14.96 -26.67 -9.52
CA VAL A 100 13.97 -27.52 -10.21
C VAL A 100 14.71 -28.67 -10.88
N GLU A 101 14.35 -29.89 -10.54
CA GLU A 101 14.80 -31.08 -11.24
C GLU A 101 13.94 -31.31 -12.50
N ARG A 102 14.60 -31.38 -13.66
CA ARG A 102 13.95 -31.69 -14.93
C ARG A 102 14.81 -32.61 -15.77
N GLU A 103 14.27 -33.79 -16.12
CA GLU A 103 14.94 -34.77 -17.00
C GLU A 103 16.34 -35.17 -16.50
N GLY A 104 16.52 -35.23 -15.16
CA GLY A 104 17.80 -35.54 -14.52
C GLY A 104 18.84 -34.42 -14.52
N GLN A 105 18.39 -33.18 -14.83
CA GLN A 105 19.21 -31.98 -14.72
C GLN A 105 18.64 -31.04 -13.65
N THR A 106 19.52 -30.48 -12.83
CA THR A 106 19.19 -29.43 -11.88
C THR A 106 19.22 -28.08 -12.59
N ILE A 107 18.11 -27.36 -12.51
CA ILE A 107 17.95 -25.98 -12.99
C ILE A 107 17.88 -25.09 -11.75
N GLU A 108 18.85 -24.19 -11.59
CA GLU A 108 18.92 -23.26 -10.48
C GLU A 108 18.39 -21.89 -10.89
N PHE A 109 17.51 -21.33 -10.04
CA PHE A 109 16.96 -19.99 -10.17
C PHE A 109 17.51 -19.11 -9.05
N GLU A 110 18.14 -18.02 -9.40
CA GLU A 110 18.64 -17.01 -8.48
C GLU A 110 17.92 -15.68 -8.67
N PHE A 111 17.72 -14.97 -7.57
CA PHE A 111 17.09 -13.65 -7.52
C PHE A 111 17.94 -12.70 -6.68
N ASP A 112 18.28 -11.55 -7.25
CA ASP A 112 18.92 -10.44 -6.57
C ASP A 112 18.00 -9.22 -6.68
N ALA A 113 17.50 -8.72 -5.56
CA ALA A 113 16.51 -7.65 -5.56
C ALA A 113 16.75 -6.63 -4.44
N ARG A 114 16.18 -5.46 -4.61
CA ARG A 114 16.16 -4.38 -3.63
C ARG A 114 14.75 -4.14 -3.13
N LEU A 115 14.62 -4.01 -1.81
CA LEU A 115 13.37 -3.66 -1.14
C LEU A 115 13.22 -2.14 -1.03
N SER A 116 12.04 -1.63 -1.37
CA SER A 116 11.66 -0.24 -1.15
C SER A 116 10.19 -0.17 -0.76
N GLY A 117 9.90 0.03 0.52
CA GLY A 117 8.53 -0.01 1.04
C GLY A 117 7.85 -1.36 0.79
N GLN A 118 6.78 -1.35 0.00
CA GLN A 118 6.02 -2.53 -0.40
C GLN A 118 6.48 -3.11 -1.75
N GLN A 119 7.62 -2.66 -2.29
CA GLN A 119 8.11 -3.07 -3.60
C GLN A 119 9.43 -3.82 -3.50
N LEU A 120 9.59 -4.79 -4.39
CA LEU A 120 10.81 -5.53 -4.64
C LEU A 120 11.13 -5.38 -6.13
N LYS A 121 12.36 -4.96 -6.46
CA LYS A 121 12.82 -4.82 -7.85
C LYS A 121 14.22 -5.36 -7.98
N GLY A 122 14.46 -6.14 -9.02
CA GLY A 122 15.77 -6.73 -9.24
C GLY A 122 15.86 -7.54 -10.51
N THR A 123 16.76 -8.51 -10.49
CA THR A 123 17.02 -9.43 -11.59
C THR A 123 16.84 -10.86 -11.12
N TRP A 124 16.48 -11.71 -12.03
CA TRP A 124 16.52 -13.17 -11.88
C TRP A 124 17.50 -13.75 -12.89
N ARG A 125 18.10 -14.89 -12.56
CA ARG A 125 19.00 -15.67 -13.42
C ARG A 125 18.64 -17.14 -13.33
N VAL A 126 18.87 -17.85 -14.40
CA VAL A 126 18.72 -19.31 -14.47
C VAL A 126 20.05 -19.91 -14.88
N PHE A 127 20.49 -20.91 -14.13
CA PHE A 127 21.66 -21.69 -14.44
C PHE A 127 21.29 -23.11 -14.80
N MET A 128 21.95 -23.64 -15.83
CA MET A 128 21.87 -25.03 -16.28
C MET A 128 23.29 -25.54 -16.45
N ASN A 129 23.67 -26.59 -15.70
CA ASN A 129 25.03 -27.11 -15.69
C ASN A 129 26.09 -26.01 -15.41
N GLU A 130 25.84 -25.20 -14.38
CA GLU A 130 26.69 -24.07 -13.95
C GLU A 130 26.82 -22.92 -14.96
N ALA A 131 26.18 -22.98 -16.12
CA ALA A 131 26.17 -21.92 -17.10
C ALA A 131 24.86 -21.10 -17.03
N GLU A 132 24.99 -19.77 -17.07
CA GLU A 132 23.82 -18.89 -17.13
C GLU A 132 23.08 -19.10 -18.45
N ALA A 133 21.84 -19.55 -18.36
CA ALA A 133 20.98 -19.88 -19.50
C ALA A 133 19.98 -18.78 -19.83
N ALA A 134 19.57 -17.99 -18.85
CA ALA A 134 18.64 -16.87 -19.02
C ALA A 134 18.71 -15.89 -17.85
N THR A 135 18.34 -14.65 -18.10
CA THR A 135 18.21 -13.58 -17.10
C THR A 135 17.11 -12.61 -17.51
N GLY A 136 16.63 -11.82 -16.55
CA GLY A 136 15.60 -10.80 -16.80
C GLY A 136 15.28 -10.00 -15.55
N ALA A 137 14.30 -9.10 -15.65
CA ALA A 137 13.85 -8.30 -14.52
C ALA A 137 12.82 -9.08 -13.67
N VAL A 138 12.83 -8.83 -12.35
CA VAL A 138 11.79 -9.23 -11.43
C VAL A 138 11.25 -8.01 -10.70
N VAL A 139 9.93 -7.91 -10.61
CA VAL A 139 9.23 -6.90 -9.84
C VAL A 139 8.26 -7.60 -8.91
N GLY A 140 8.26 -7.20 -7.63
CA GLY A 140 7.33 -7.71 -6.64
C GLY A 140 6.60 -6.60 -5.91
N VAL A 141 5.36 -6.85 -5.51
CA VAL A 141 4.58 -5.97 -4.65
C VAL A 141 4.05 -6.80 -3.47
N ARG A 142 4.31 -6.33 -2.24
CA ARG A 142 3.89 -7.04 -1.04
C ARG A 142 2.40 -6.82 -0.79
N GLN A 143 1.67 -7.89 -0.52
CA GLN A 143 0.30 -7.80 -0.02
C GLN A 143 0.29 -7.22 1.40
N LEU A 144 -0.67 -6.34 1.67
CA LEU A 144 -0.84 -5.78 3.01
C LEU A 144 -1.29 -6.87 3.98
N SER A 145 -0.74 -6.85 5.18
CA SER A 145 -1.09 -7.71 6.31
C SER A 145 -1.74 -6.88 7.42
N LEU A 146 -2.34 -7.52 8.40
CA LEU A 146 -2.95 -6.80 9.53
C LEU A 146 -1.96 -5.90 10.27
N ASN A 147 -0.66 -6.25 10.24
CA ASN A 147 0.41 -5.45 10.83
C ASN A 147 0.65 -4.11 10.12
N ASP A 148 0.16 -3.93 8.90
CA ASP A 148 0.28 -2.68 8.16
C ASP A 148 -0.80 -1.66 8.55
N PHE A 149 -1.77 -2.09 9.37
CA PHE A 149 -2.92 -1.29 9.77
C PHE A 149 -2.91 -0.87 11.24
N ARG A 150 -3.78 0.07 11.53
CA ARG A 150 -4.18 0.53 12.86
C ARG A 150 -5.63 1.00 12.81
N GLY A 151 -6.27 1.19 13.95
CA GLY A 151 -7.56 1.87 14.01
C GLY A 151 -7.42 3.37 13.67
N TYR A 152 -8.46 3.95 13.08
CA TYR A 152 -8.46 5.37 12.72
C TYR A 152 -8.32 6.28 13.94
N LYS A 153 -9.11 6.05 14.97
CA LYS A 153 -9.13 6.87 16.20
C LYS A 153 -8.13 6.42 17.27
N SER A 154 -7.69 5.18 17.21
CA SER A 154 -6.76 4.58 18.18
C SER A 154 -5.59 3.92 17.45
N LYS A 155 -4.52 3.58 18.20
CA LYS A 155 -3.44 2.76 17.63
C LYS A 155 -3.87 1.30 17.49
N GLU A 156 -4.81 0.86 18.31
CA GLU A 156 -5.33 -0.49 18.33
C GLU A 156 -6.36 -0.70 17.24
N ILE A 157 -6.31 -1.87 16.61
CA ILE A 157 -7.31 -2.31 15.62
C ILE A 157 -8.56 -2.73 16.40
N GLY A 158 -9.72 -2.27 15.96
CA GLY A 158 -10.99 -2.65 16.57
C GLY A 158 -11.27 -4.16 16.44
N PRO A 159 -11.94 -4.78 17.42
CA PRO A 159 -12.09 -6.25 17.49
C PRO A 159 -12.94 -6.86 16.35
N GLY A 160 -13.73 -6.06 15.64
CA GLY A 160 -14.48 -6.50 14.46
C GLY A 160 -13.62 -6.71 13.21
N TRP A 161 -12.36 -6.21 13.20
CA TRP A 161 -11.42 -6.43 12.11
C TRP A 161 -10.51 -7.61 12.39
N SER A 162 -10.39 -8.50 11.44
CA SER A 162 -9.48 -9.65 11.50
C SER A 162 -8.85 -9.93 10.13
N MET A 163 -7.74 -10.65 10.11
CA MET A 163 -7.15 -11.15 8.86
C MET A 163 -6.78 -12.62 9.03
N LYS A 164 -7.31 -13.46 8.16
CA LYS A 164 -7.03 -14.89 8.13
C LYS A 164 -6.83 -15.33 6.67
N ASP A 165 -5.77 -16.08 6.41
CA ASP A 165 -5.44 -16.62 5.09
C ASP A 165 -5.41 -15.54 3.97
N GLY A 166 -4.86 -14.35 4.30
CA GLY A 166 -4.77 -13.21 3.39
C GLY A 166 -6.10 -12.47 3.16
N ILE A 167 -7.17 -12.85 3.87
CA ILE A 167 -8.48 -12.19 3.78
C ILE A 167 -8.66 -11.28 5.00
N LEU A 168 -8.71 -9.97 4.75
CA LEU A 168 -9.13 -8.96 5.72
C LEU A 168 -10.66 -8.99 5.80
N HIS A 169 -11.21 -9.15 6.98
CA HIS A 169 -12.64 -9.26 7.24
C HIS A 169 -13.08 -8.30 8.33
N PHE A 170 -14.13 -7.58 8.08
CA PHE A 170 -14.91 -6.86 9.06
C PHE A 170 -16.23 -7.62 9.31
N ASP A 171 -16.52 -7.93 10.56
CA ASP A 171 -17.65 -8.81 10.94
C ASP A 171 -19.00 -8.08 11.11
N GLY A 172 -19.01 -6.75 10.91
CA GLY A 172 -20.20 -5.90 11.08
C GLY A 172 -20.39 -5.35 12.50
N ASN A 173 -19.60 -5.77 13.47
CA ASN A 173 -19.65 -5.22 14.83
C ASN A 173 -18.85 -3.92 14.90
N LYS A 174 -19.55 -2.78 14.91
CA LYS A 174 -18.94 -1.44 14.89
C LYS A 174 -17.82 -1.28 15.89
N CYS A 175 -16.63 -1.05 15.37
CA CYS A 175 -15.41 -0.89 16.17
C CYS A 175 -14.48 0.23 15.65
N GLY A 176 -14.91 0.91 14.58
CA GLY A 176 -14.19 1.99 13.93
C GLY A 176 -13.40 1.58 12.69
N ASP A 177 -13.11 2.55 11.86
CA ASP A 177 -12.42 2.39 10.59
C ASP A 177 -10.99 1.91 10.77
N LEU A 178 -10.52 1.12 9.80
CA LEU A 178 -9.16 0.60 9.72
C LEU A 178 -8.33 1.47 8.76
N VAL A 179 -7.15 1.93 9.19
CA VAL A 179 -6.27 2.74 8.33
C VAL A 179 -4.87 2.16 8.24
N THR A 180 -4.20 2.37 7.11
CA THR A 180 -2.79 2.01 6.97
C THR A 180 -1.93 2.82 7.96
N LYS A 181 -0.84 2.23 8.47
CA LYS A 181 0.16 2.96 9.27
C LYS A 181 0.96 3.93 8.42
N GLN A 182 1.23 3.55 7.17
CA GLN A 182 1.94 4.34 6.17
C GLN A 182 0.98 5.27 5.44
N GLU A 183 1.45 6.47 5.06
CA GLU A 183 0.79 7.39 4.15
C GLU A 183 1.31 7.18 2.73
N PHE A 184 0.45 7.42 1.73
CA PHE A 184 0.75 7.30 0.31
C PHE A 184 0.35 8.59 -0.42
N GLY A 185 1.20 9.05 -1.34
CA GLY A 185 0.96 10.18 -2.22
C GLY A 185 0.37 9.71 -3.55
N ASP A 186 1.26 9.35 -4.48
CA ASP A 186 0.91 8.75 -5.76
C ASP A 186 1.03 7.23 -5.67
N PHE A 187 0.01 6.52 -6.12
CA PHE A 187 -0.02 5.06 -5.97
C PHE A 187 -0.95 4.36 -6.95
N ILE A 188 -0.74 3.05 -7.09
CA ILE A 188 -1.72 2.09 -7.60
C ILE A 188 -2.08 1.18 -6.43
N LEU A 189 -3.35 1.17 -6.03
CA LEU A 189 -3.93 0.24 -5.06
C LEU A 189 -4.78 -0.77 -5.81
N GLU A 190 -4.52 -2.06 -5.61
CA GLU A 190 -5.34 -3.15 -6.13
C GLU A 190 -5.87 -3.97 -4.97
N PHE A 191 -7.11 -4.41 -5.06
CA PHE A 191 -7.77 -5.23 -4.05
C PHE A 191 -8.99 -5.93 -4.63
N ASP A 192 -9.27 -7.13 -4.13
CA ASP A 192 -10.55 -7.79 -4.31
C ASP A 192 -11.43 -7.55 -3.09
N TRP A 193 -12.73 -7.46 -3.32
CA TRP A 193 -13.71 -7.30 -2.25
C TRP A 193 -14.99 -8.11 -2.53
N LYS A 194 -15.66 -8.49 -1.47
CA LYS A 194 -17.06 -8.95 -1.48
C LYS A 194 -17.79 -8.36 -0.30
N ILE A 195 -19.08 -8.14 -0.47
CA ILE A 195 -19.95 -7.48 0.52
C ILE A 195 -21.11 -8.40 0.90
N SER A 196 -21.62 -8.25 2.11
CA SER A 196 -22.85 -8.89 2.56
C SER A 196 -24.09 -8.34 1.85
N GLU A 197 -25.22 -9.04 1.95
CA GLU A 197 -26.50 -8.57 1.47
C GLU A 197 -26.87 -7.24 2.14
N ALA A 198 -27.34 -6.27 1.36
CA ALA A 198 -27.63 -4.91 1.76
C ALA A 198 -26.43 -4.19 2.43
N GLY A 199 -25.19 -4.68 2.21
CA GLY A 199 -24.01 -4.17 2.88
C GLY A 199 -23.43 -2.91 2.22
N ASN A 200 -22.73 -2.13 3.04
CA ASN A 200 -22.03 -0.91 2.67
C ASN A 200 -20.65 -0.88 3.32
N SER A 201 -19.65 -0.47 2.58
CA SER A 201 -18.28 -0.19 2.98
C SER A 201 -17.64 0.74 1.96
N GLY A 202 -16.37 1.07 2.13
CA GLY A 202 -15.64 1.90 1.19
C GLY A 202 -14.12 1.85 1.44
N VAL A 203 -13.36 2.25 0.43
CA VAL A 203 -11.92 2.44 0.53
C VAL A 203 -11.61 3.90 0.27
N MET A 204 -11.24 4.63 1.33
CA MET A 204 -10.86 6.04 1.23
C MET A 204 -9.36 6.18 1.09
N TYR A 205 -8.93 7.24 0.42
CA TYR A 205 -7.51 7.53 0.20
C TYR A 205 -7.18 8.98 0.55
N ARG A 206 -5.88 9.26 0.77
CA ARG A 206 -5.40 10.56 1.26
C ARG A 206 -6.07 11.03 2.56
N VAL A 207 -6.42 10.07 3.43
CA VAL A 207 -7.05 10.34 4.72
C VAL A 207 -6.05 10.94 5.69
N SER A 208 -6.42 12.06 6.33
CA SER A 208 -5.67 12.61 7.47
C SER A 208 -6.18 12.07 8.80
N LEU A 209 -5.27 11.80 9.74
CA LEU A 209 -5.63 11.50 11.12
C LEU A 209 -6.00 12.78 11.87
N GLY A 210 -6.78 12.64 12.95
CA GLY A 210 -7.15 13.75 13.83
C GLY A 210 -8.50 14.41 13.51
N ASP A 211 -9.11 14.13 12.38
CA ASP A 211 -10.48 14.54 12.10
C ASP A 211 -11.49 13.62 12.82
N LYS A 212 -12.73 14.08 12.96
CA LYS A 212 -13.78 13.26 13.61
C LYS A 212 -14.04 11.95 12.88
N GLN A 213 -13.92 11.97 11.55
CA GLN A 213 -14.19 10.83 10.66
C GLN A 213 -13.25 10.88 9.44
N PRO A 214 -12.81 9.74 8.88
CA PRO A 214 -11.88 9.70 7.76
C PRO A 214 -12.41 10.36 6.49
N TYR A 215 -13.70 10.23 6.23
CA TYR A 215 -14.38 10.82 5.08
C TYR A 215 -14.39 12.36 5.08
N LYS A 216 -13.97 13.02 6.17
CA LYS A 216 -13.83 14.49 6.21
C LYS A 216 -12.66 14.99 5.36
N SER A 217 -11.71 14.14 5.08
CA SER A 217 -10.52 14.47 4.29
C SER A 217 -10.36 13.59 3.05
N GLY A 218 -10.65 12.29 3.17
CA GLY A 218 -10.40 11.30 2.12
C GLY A 218 -11.58 11.12 1.15
N PRO A 219 -11.36 11.27 -0.17
CA PRO A 219 -12.28 10.75 -1.17
C PRO A 219 -12.41 9.24 -1.07
N GLU A 220 -13.54 8.69 -1.53
CA GLU A 220 -13.93 7.30 -1.27
C GLU A 220 -14.25 6.55 -2.55
N TYR A 221 -13.64 5.36 -2.72
CA TYR A 221 -14.07 4.32 -3.63
C TYR A 221 -15.20 3.52 -2.94
N GLN A 222 -16.41 3.56 -3.50
CA GLN A 222 -17.57 2.92 -2.89
C GLN A 222 -17.58 1.41 -3.06
N VAL A 223 -17.89 0.68 -1.97
CA VAL A 223 -18.13 -0.76 -1.92
C VAL A 223 -19.55 -0.98 -1.40
N LEU A 224 -20.47 -1.51 -2.25
CA LEU A 224 -21.90 -1.53 -1.97
C LEU A 224 -22.60 -2.73 -2.59
N ASP A 225 -23.63 -3.23 -1.92
CA ASP A 225 -24.71 -3.96 -2.58
C ASP A 225 -25.65 -2.94 -3.24
N ASP A 226 -25.47 -2.74 -4.54
CA ASP A 226 -26.21 -1.73 -5.30
C ASP A 226 -27.72 -1.94 -5.32
N ASP A 227 -28.15 -3.21 -5.21
CA ASP A 227 -29.56 -3.58 -5.39
C ASP A 227 -30.36 -3.43 -4.09
N LYS A 228 -29.77 -3.82 -2.96
CA LYS A 228 -30.51 -3.90 -1.69
C LYS A 228 -30.16 -2.79 -0.70
N HIS A 229 -28.95 -2.20 -0.77
CA HIS A 229 -28.62 -1.09 0.11
C HIS A 229 -29.36 0.20 -0.33
N LYS A 230 -29.84 0.99 0.64
CA LYS A 230 -30.60 2.23 0.38
C LYS A 230 -29.84 3.24 -0.49
N ASP A 231 -28.51 3.32 -0.36
CA ASP A 231 -27.66 4.24 -1.12
C ASP A 231 -27.57 3.87 -2.60
N GLY A 232 -27.80 2.60 -2.97
CA GLY A 232 -27.83 2.14 -4.35
C GLY A 232 -28.91 2.78 -5.23
N LYS A 233 -29.87 3.50 -4.61
CA LYS A 233 -30.86 4.31 -5.33
C LYS A 233 -30.25 5.52 -6.03
N LEU A 234 -29.10 6.01 -5.55
CA LEU A 234 -28.36 7.13 -6.14
C LEU A 234 -27.18 6.58 -6.93
N GLU A 235 -27.13 6.86 -8.22
CA GLU A 235 -26.08 6.33 -9.09
C GLU A 235 -24.66 6.68 -8.63
N SER A 236 -24.45 7.89 -8.11
CA SER A 236 -23.16 8.35 -7.58
C SER A 236 -22.78 7.71 -6.24
N HIS A 237 -23.66 6.89 -5.65
CA HIS A 237 -23.40 6.15 -4.41
C HIS A 237 -23.18 4.64 -4.65
N ARG A 238 -23.26 4.18 -5.89
CA ARG A 238 -23.11 2.77 -6.25
C ARG A 238 -21.66 2.30 -6.22
N ALA A 239 -21.47 1.00 -6.12
CA ALA A 239 -20.13 0.38 -6.10
C ALA A 239 -19.25 0.86 -7.26
N GLY A 240 -17.98 1.20 -6.97
CA GLY A 240 -17.03 1.78 -7.91
C GLY A 240 -17.12 3.29 -8.09
N ALA A 241 -18.16 3.94 -7.59
CA ALA A 241 -18.29 5.40 -7.63
C ALA A 241 -17.12 6.08 -6.88
N LEU A 242 -16.77 7.28 -7.30
CA LEU A 242 -16.17 8.24 -6.39
C LEU A 242 -17.31 8.87 -5.62
N TYR A 243 -17.53 8.34 -4.42
CA TYR A 243 -18.75 8.46 -3.64
C TYR A 243 -19.33 9.87 -3.62
N ALA A 244 -20.62 9.97 -4.00
CA ALA A 244 -21.42 11.18 -4.08
C ALA A 244 -20.91 12.29 -5.02
N LEU A 245 -19.88 12.02 -5.85
CA LEU A 245 -19.31 12.97 -6.81
C LEU A 245 -19.37 12.47 -8.25
N TYR A 246 -18.90 11.25 -8.52
CA TYR A 246 -18.80 10.70 -9.87
C TYR A 246 -19.51 9.35 -9.97
N VAL A 247 -20.43 9.27 -10.91
CA VAL A 247 -21.17 8.03 -11.23
C VAL A 247 -20.22 7.04 -11.93
N PRO A 248 -20.21 5.76 -11.53
CA PRO A 248 -19.40 4.75 -12.21
C PRO A 248 -20.04 4.36 -13.57
N ASN A 249 -19.27 4.54 -14.65
CA ASN A 249 -19.72 4.26 -16.00
C ASN A 249 -19.33 2.82 -16.44
N ASN A 250 -20.16 2.19 -17.28
CA ASN A 250 -19.85 0.90 -17.94
C ASN A 250 -19.43 -0.21 -16.97
N LYS A 251 -19.84 -0.15 -15.72
CA LYS A 251 -19.46 -1.14 -14.71
C LYS A 251 -20.13 -2.49 -14.94
N THR A 252 -19.45 -3.53 -14.55
CA THR A 252 -20.00 -4.88 -14.39
C THR A 252 -19.74 -5.29 -12.95
N LEU A 253 -20.81 -5.40 -12.15
CA LEU A 253 -20.73 -5.83 -10.76
C LEU A 253 -21.07 -7.32 -10.69
N LYS A 254 -20.31 -8.08 -9.91
CA LYS A 254 -20.64 -9.47 -9.60
C LYS A 254 -21.66 -9.54 -8.48
N PRO A 255 -22.45 -10.62 -8.39
CA PRO A 255 -23.45 -10.79 -7.34
C PRO A 255 -22.88 -10.66 -5.92
N VAL A 256 -23.73 -10.30 -4.99
CA VAL A 256 -23.41 -10.26 -3.55
C VAL A 256 -22.84 -11.61 -3.10
N GLY A 257 -21.76 -11.56 -2.30
CA GLY A 257 -21.01 -12.74 -1.87
C GLY A 257 -19.94 -13.24 -2.84
N GLU A 258 -19.88 -12.72 -4.07
CA GLU A 258 -18.82 -12.96 -5.04
C GLU A 258 -17.72 -11.90 -4.95
N TRP A 259 -16.49 -12.31 -5.34
CA TRP A 259 -15.34 -11.43 -5.34
C TRP A 259 -15.33 -10.49 -6.54
N ASN A 260 -15.34 -9.19 -6.30
CA ASN A 260 -15.09 -8.14 -7.28
C ASN A 260 -13.63 -7.69 -7.19
N SER A 261 -12.99 -7.43 -8.32
CA SER A 261 -11.64 -6.89 -8.39
C SER A 261 -11.70 -5.38 -8.61
N SER A 262 -10.93 -4.63 -7.86
CA SER A 262 -10.87 -3.17 -7.93
C SER A 262 -9.46 -2.64 -7.99
N LYS A 263 -9.30 -1.48 -8.66
CA LYS A 263 -8.05 -0.75 -8.70
C LYS A 263 -8.31 0.75 -8.59
N ILE A 264 -7.50 1.42 -7.77
CA ILE A 264 -7.45 2.88 -7.68
C ILE A 264 -6.07 3.30 -8.19
N VAL A 265 -6.04 4.16 -9.22
CA VAL A 265 -4.81 4.81 -9.68
C VAL A 265 -4.89 6.27 -9.28
N LEU A 266 -3.93 6.73 -8.50
CA LEU A 266 -3.82 8.12 -8.09
C LEU A 266 -2.42 8.64 -8.46
N LYS A 267 -2.37 9.63 -9.33
CA LYS A 267 -1.12 10.25 -9.79
C LYS A 267 -1.30 11.77 -9.89
N GLY A 268 -0.57 12.51 -9.05
CA GLY A 268 -0.84 13.93 -8.87
C GLY A 268 -2.27 14.15 -8.39
N ASN A 269 -3.08 14.83 -9.17
CA ASN A 269 -4.50 15.05 -8.91
C ASN A 269 -5.41 14.14 -9.74
N SER A 270 -4.86 13.40 -10.71
CA SER A 270 -5.63 12.46 -11.51
C SER A 270 -5.97 11.21 -10.71
N VAL A 271 -7.24 10.84 -10.67
CA VAL A 271 -7.74 9.65 -9.99
C VAL A 271 -8.59 8.81 -10.94
N GLN A 272 -8.33 7.51 -10.94
CA GLN A 272 -9.12 6.54 -11.69
C GLN A 272 -9.61 5.44 -10.76
N HIS A 273 -10.89 5.09 -10.88
CA HIS A 273 -11.45 3.88 -10.28
C HIS A 273 -11.71 2.84 -11.35
N TRP A 274 -11.31 1.62 -11.05
CA TRP A 274 -11.49 0.45 -11.90
C TRP A 274 -12.29 -0.61 -11.15
N LEU A 275 -13.20 -1.29 -11.84
CA LEU A 275 -14.00 -2.39 -11.31
C LEU A 275 -14.06 -3.52 -12.33
N ASN A 276 -13.65 -4.71 -11.93
CA ASN A 276 -13.65 -5.93 -12.75
C ASN A 276 -13.00 -5.71 -14.14
N GLY A 277 -11.80 -5.08 -14.14
CA GLY A 277 -10.99 -4.81 -15.33
C GLY A 277 -11.43 -3.62 -16.17
N LYS A 278 -12.50 -2.90 -15.80
CA LYS A 278 -12.97 -1.70 -16.52
C LYS A 278 -12.75 -0.44 -15.71
N MET A 279 -12.25 0.62 -16.35
CA MET A 279 -12.22 1.96 -15.76
C MET A 279 -13.67 2.46 -15.68
N VAL A 280 -14.14 2.76 -14.47
CA VAL A 280 -15.51 3.18 -14.21
C VAL A 280 -15.64 4.65 -13.81
N VAL A 281 -14.58 5.24 -13.27
CA VAL A 281 -14.49 6.67 -12.96
C VAL A 281 -13.11 7.17 -13.35
N GLU A 282 -13.07 8.37 -13.92
CA GLU A 282 -11.87 9.19 -14.09
C GLU A 282 -12.21 10.61 -13.66
N ALA A 283 -11.35 11.22 -12.84
CA ALA A 283 -11.55 12.55 -12.30
C ALA A 283 -10.21 13.24 -12.04
N GLU A 284 -10.25 14.58 -12.01
CA GLU A 284 -9.10 15.43 -11.65
C GLU A 284 -9.46 16.20 -10.38
N ILE A 285 -8.85 15.84 -9.25
CA ILE A 285 -9.07 16.47 -7.94
C ILE A 285 -8.67 17.93 -8.02
N GLY A 286 -9.56 18.84 -7.59
CA GLY A 286 -9.32 20.28 -7.61
C GLY A 286 -9.58 20.96 -8.96
N SER A 287 -9.98 20.24 -10.01
CA SER A 287 -10.46 20.82 -11.28
C SER A 287 -11.74 21.63 -11.08
N THR A 288 -12.13 22.38 -12.10
CA THR A 288 -13.41 23.12 -12.09
C THR A 288 -14.59 22.16 -11.88
N ASP A 289 -14.64 21.05 -12.65
CA ASP A 289 -15.70 20.03 -12.53
C ASP A 289 -15.74 19.39 -11.12
N TRP A 290 -14.57 19.06 -10.57
CA TRP A 290 -14.46 18.57 -9.18
C TRP A 290 -15.03 19.56 -8.19
N ASN A 291 -14.62 20.83 -8.28
CA ASN A 291 -15.05 21.89 -7.35
C ASN A 291 -16.56 22.18 -7.45
N GLU A 292 -17.13 22.15 -8.65
CA GLU A 292 -18.57 22.28 -8.87
C GLU A 292 -19.33 21.13 -8.20
N LYS A 293 -18.90 19.86 -8.37
CA LYS A 293 -19.49 18.68 -7.75
C LYS A 293 -19.37 18.73 -6.21
N VAL A 294 -18.20 19.07 -5.68
CA VAL A 294 -17.97 19.23 -4.24
C VAL A 294 -18.92 20.31 -3.68
N ASN A 295 -19.04 21.46 -4.35
CA ASN A 295 -19.91 22.56 -3.92
C ASN A 295 -21.39 22.20 -3.99
N ALA A 296 -21.79 21.30 -4.88
CA ALA A 296 -23.15 20.81 -4.99
C ALA A 296 -23.49 19.65 -4.02
N SER A 297 -22.49 19.14 -3.28
CA SER A 297 -22.60 17.98 -2.41
C SER A 297 -22.53 18.33 -0.93
N LYS A 298 -22.70 17.30 -0.07
CA LYS A 298 -22.48 17.40 1.38
C LYS A 298 -21.04 17.77 1.76
N PHE A 299 -20.08 17.62 0.84
CA PHE A 299 -18.66 17.90 1.08
C PHE A 299 -18.31 19.40 1.05
N LYS A 300 -19.22 20.25 0.58
CA LYS A 300 -19.04 21.72 0.48
C LYS A 300 -18.47 22.36 1.74
N THR A 301 -18.89 21.87 2.92
CA THR A 301 -18.47 22.42 4.21
C THR A 301 -17.28 21.69 4.84
N TRP A 302 -16.67 20.74 4.13
CA TRP A 302 -15.54 19.95 4.66
C TRP A 302 -14.23 20.50 4.13
N GLU A 303 -13.59 21.34 4.95
CA GLU A 303 -12.43 22.13 4.55
C GLU A 303 -11.25 21.32 4.00
N LYS A 304 -11.06 20.09 4.50
CA LYS A 304 -9.93 19.21 4.14
C LYS A 304 -10.25 18.21 3.04
N PHE A 305 -11.52 18.10 2.62
CA PHE A 305 -11.95 17.07 1.69
C PHE A 305 -11.22 17.18 0.34
N GLY A 306 -10.49 16.12 -0.04
CA GLY A 306 -9.75 16.03 -1.29
C GLY A 306 -8.54 16.96 -1.41
N LYS A 307 -8.07 17.60 -0.31
CA LYS A 307 -6.98 18.59 -0.35
C LYS A 307 -5.61 18.04 0.02
N ASN A 308 -5.54 16.85 0.60
CA ASN A 308 -4.27 16.26 0.98
C ASN A 308 -3.52 15.73 -0.25
N SER A 309 -2.23 16.02 -0.38
CA SER A 309 -1.37 15.44 -1.42
C SER A 309 -0.96 13.99 -1.11
N LYS A 310 -0.94 13.63 0.19
CA LYS A 310 -0.69 12.28 0.70
C LYS A 310 -1.54 12.02 1.94
N GLY A 311 -1.73 10.76 2.28
CA GLY A 311 -2.45 10.37 3.49
C GLY A 311 -2.61 8.86 3.56
N HIS A 312 -3.36 8.43 4.56
CA HIS A 312 -3.61 7.01 4.81
C HIS A 312 -4.68 6.45 3.85
N LEU A 313 -4.60 5.16 3.55
CA LEU A 313 -5.73 4.41 3.04
C LEU A 313 -6.63 4.04 4.23
N CYS A 314 -7.95 4.07 4.02
CA CYS A 314 -8.92 3.73 5.05
C CYS A 314 -9.94 2.73 4.51
N PHE A 315 -10.14 1.65 5.24
CA PHE A 315 -11.17 0.64 5.01
C PHE A 315 -12.31 0.92 5.99
N GLN A 316 -13.49 1.17 5.45
CA GLN A 316 -14.61 1.71 6.22
C GLN A 316 -15.35 0.65 7.02
N ASP A 317 -15.58 0.94 8.31
CA ASP A 317 -16.57 0.33 9.15
C ASP A 317 -17.92 1.07 8.98
N HIS A 318 -18.77 0.54 8.11
CA HIS A 318 -20.15 1.06 7.97
C HIS A 318 -21.16 0.29 8.85
N GLY A 319 -20.73 -0.81 9.48
CA GLY A 319 -21.53 -1.69 10.31
C GLY A 319 -22.06 -2.92 9.57
N ASP A 320 -21.56 -3.18 8.36
CA ASP A 320 -21.97 -4.32 7.54
C ASP A 320 -20.75 -5.22 7.26
N PRO A 321 -20.89 -6.57 7.26
CA PRO A 321 -19.78 -7.46 6.96
C PRO A 321 -19.24 -7.26 5.55
N VAL A 322 -17.91 -7.15 5.46
CA VAL A 322 -17.17 -6.99 4.21
C VAL A 322 -15.85 -7.77 4.27
N TRP A 323 -15.41 -8.27 3.13
CA TRP A 323 -14.16 -9.00 2.98
C TRP A 323 -13.30 -8.36 1.90
N TYR A 324 -12.00 -8.24 2.16
CA TYR A 324 -10.99 -7.78 1.23
C TYR A 324 -9.85 -8.79 1.15
N ARG A 325 -9.24 -8.96 -0.02
CA ARG A 325 -8.04 -9.79 -0.22
C ARG A 325 -7.18 -9.24 -1.33
N ASN A 326 -5.98 -9.81 -1.51
CA ASN A 326 -5.05 -9.40 -2.56
C ASN A 326 -4.79 -7.88 -2.52
N ILE A 327 -4.71 -7.32 -1.30
CA ILE A 327 -4.55 -5.88 -1.12
C ILE A 327 -3.08 -5.54 -1.35
N THR A 328 -2.78 -4.95 -2.49
CA THR A 328 -1.43 -4.50 -2.85
C THR A 328 -1.40 -3.02 -3.12
N ILE A 329 -0.32 -2.36 -2.72
CA ILE A 329 -0.10 -0.96 -3.04
C ILE A 329 1.29 -0.75 -3.60
N LYS A 330 1.34 -0.19 -4.81
CA LYS A 330 2.55 0.22 -5.48
C LYS A 330 2.65 1.74 -5.40
N SER A 331 3.62 2.27 -4.64
CA SER A 331 3.95 3.70 -4.67
C SER A 331 4.49 4.06 -6.05
N LEU A 332 4.10 5.23 -6.54
CA LEU A 332 4.57 5.83 -7.78
C LEU A 332 5.50 7.02 -7.50
N ASP A 333 5.68 7.36 -6.20
CA ASP A 333 6.60 8.40 -5.70
C ASP A 333 8.06 7.96 -5.83
#